data_7181b6b4c97f7f661e18d23b5aa3df6f
#
_entry.id   7181b6b4c97f7f661e18d23b5aa3df6f
#
_cell.length_a   1.000
_cell.length_b   1.000
_cell.length_c   1.000
_cell.angle_alpha   90.00
_cell.angle_beta   90.00
_cell.angle_gamma   90.00
#
_symmetry.space_group_name_H-M   'P 1'
#
loop_
_entity.id
_entity.type
_entity.pdbx_description
1 polymer ?
#
loop_
_entity_poly.entity_id
_entity_poly.type
_entity_poly.pdbx_seq_one_letter_code
_entity_poly.pdbx_strand_id
1 'polypeptide(L)'
;MHRQPLSRAILAAFCMIAPAFAANAETKVDLSTGLSYSSGEYGELTSTDVLVVPLSAKIRTGNWTFKASVPFVRVDGPGDATVVLDDNGGGRGGNSGSGSDTPNDDDDIDGIDRNESGIGDMSLSATYSFDRIGDSSAYVDLSGRVRLPTGDEDKGLGIGTTDYGLSSEFGIDKDGGGGFVSFGRRFLGNVTGLQREDGWQAGVGGWFNPSERTSLGVGYDWRESSTATGTDPAEIYAYVSVKMSDTWRVNVNASAGLNDASADYGAGVTLIWRATGR
;
A
#
# COMPACT_ATOMS: atom_id res chain seq x y z
N MET A 1 0.39 -25.46 -25.50
CA MET A 1 0.41 -24.08 -24.95
C MET A 1 -1.01 -23.53 -25.01
N HIS A 2 -1.75 -23.69 -23.94
CA HIS A 2 -3.16 -23.27 -23.87
C HIS A 2 -3.22 -22.07 -22.95
N ARG A 3 -3.37 -20.87 -23.53
CA ARG A 3 -3.62 -19.64 -22.76
C ARG A 3 -5.05 -19.71 -22.21
N GLN A 4 -5.18 -19.92 -20.92
CA GLN A 4 -6.46 -19.79 -20.22
C GLN A 4 -6.84 -18.31 -20.13
N PRO A 5 -8.11 -17.95 -20.29
CA PRO A 5 -8.55 -16.55 -20.20
C PRO A 5 -8.68 -16.15 -18.73
N LEU A 6 -7.62 -15.64 -18.13
CA LEU A 6 -7.57 -15.08 -16.77
C LEU A 6 -8.55 -13.91 -16.55
N SER A 7 -8.97 -13.22 -17.62
CA SER A 7 -9.81 -12.04 -17.52
C SER A 7 -11.24 -12.27 -17.00
N ARG A 8 -11.78 -13.49 -17.09
CA ARG A 8 -13.12 -13.82 -16.60
C ARG A 8 -13.15 -14.28 -15.13
N ALA A 9 -12.05 -14.83 -14.63
CA ALA A 9 -11.94 -15.28 -13.24
C ALA A 9 -11.77 -14.11 -12.27
N ILE A 10 -11.09 -13.04 -12.67
CA ILE A 10 -10.85 -11.86 -11.84
C ILE A 10 -12.16 -11.08 -11.60
N LEU A 11 -13.01 -10.96 -12.63
CA LEU A 11 -14.31 -10.29 -12.50
C LEU A 11 -15.31 -11.09 -11.65
N ALA A 12 -15.23 -12.42 -11.68
CA ALA A 12 -16.09 -13.30 -10.87
C ALA A 12 -15.68 -13.34 -9.39
N ALA A 13 -14.40 -13.23 -9.06
CA ALA A 13 -13.91 -13.16 -7.68
C ALA A 13 -14.37 -11.87 -6.97
N PHE A 14 -14.50 -10.77 -7.71
CA PHE A 14 -14.98 -9.49 -7.17
C PHE A 14 -16.48 -9.53 -6.77
N CYS A 15 -17.28 -10.37 -7.41
CA CYS A 15 -18.71 -10.51 -7.12
C CYS A 15 -19.06 -11.49 -5.98
N MET A 16 -18.13 -12.34 -5.54
CA MET A 16 -18.42 -13.38 -4.54
C MET A 16 -18.14 -13.00 -3.08
N ILE A 17 -17.58 -11.82 -2.81
CA ILE A 17 -17.33 -11.35 -1.42
C ILE A 17 -18.57 -10.64 -0.81
N ALA A 18 -19.64 -10.49 -1.53
CA ALA A 18 -20.75 -9.60 -1.19
C ALA A 18 -22.06 -10.24 -0.70
N PRO A 19 -22.18 -11.38 -0.04
CA PRO A 19 -23.43 -11.51 0.73
C PRO A 19 -23.40 -12.35 2.02
N ALA A 20 -22.66 -12.02 3.01
CA ALA A 20 -22.85 -12.68 4.32
C ALA A 20 -22.67 -11.76 5.55
N PHE A 21 -22.57 -10.45 5.38
CA PHE A 21 -22.31 -9.57 6.51
C PHE A 21 -23.55 -8.75 6.89
N ALA A 22 -24.09 -9.09 8.07
CA ALA A 22 -24.99 -8.35 8.93
C ALA A 22 -26.03 -7.42 8.24
N ALA A 23 -27.25 -7.86 8.17
CA ALA A 23 -28.42 -7.19 7.59
C ALA A 23 -28.77 -5.79 8.18
N ASN A 24 -27.94 -5.21 9.06
CA ASN A 24 -28.24 -3.95 9.76
C ASN A 24 -27.07 -2.95 9.86
N ALA A 25 -25.89 -3.21 9.27
CA ALA A 25 -24.80 -2.25 9.28
C ALA A 25 -24.80 -1.42 7.98
N GLU A 26 -24.76 -0.09 8.10
CA GLU A 26 -24.59 0.80 6.95
C GLU A 26 -23.28 0.44 6.22
N THR A 27 -23.40 0.05 4.96
CA THR A 27 -22.25 -0.30 4.13
C THR A 27 -21.82 0.91 3.31
N LYS A 28 -20.56 1.30 3.41
CA LYS A 28 -19.95 2.39 2.64
C LYS A 28 -18.94 1.82 1.66
N VAL A 29 -19.04 2.22 0.40
CA VAL A 29 -18.14 1.80 -0.68
C VAL A 29 -17.39 3.02 -1.18
N ASP A 30 -16.06 2.98 -1.16
CA ASP A 30 -15.20 3.97 -1.76
C ASP A 30 -14.46 3.32 -2.93
N LEU A 31 -14.49 3.94 -4.10
CA LEU A 31 -13.64 3.62 -5.24
C LEU A 31 -12.58 4.69 -5.36
N SER A 32 -11.34 4.31 -5.63
CA SER A 32 -10.26 5.27 -5.77
C SER A 32 -9.31 4.91 -6.90
N THR A 33 -8.76 5.94 -7.51
CA THR A 33 -7.63 5.87 -8.44
C THR A 33 -6.73 7.07 -8.21
N GLY A 34 -5.51 7.00 -8.72
CA GLY A 34 -4.54 8.06 -8.51
C GLY A 34 -3.35 7.94 -9.42
N LEU A 35 -2.37 8.76 -9.15
CA LEU A 35 -1.05 8.72 -9.75
C LEU A 35 -0.04 8.87 -8.63
N SER A 36 0.94 7.99 -8.58
CA SER A 36 2.06 8.04 -7.65
C SER A 36 3.35 7.89 -8.43
N TYR A 37 4.35 8.68 -8.10
CA TYR A 37 5.69 8.61 -8.64
C TYR A 37 6.68 8.54 -7.49
N SER A 38 7.69 7.70 -7.64
CA SER A 38 8.85 7.64 -6.76
C SER A 38 10.12 7.45 -7.58
N SER A 39 11.22 7.93 -7.04
CA SER A 39 12.56 7.81 -7.61
C SER A 39 13.57 7.57 -6.50
N GLY A 40 14.54 6.71 -6.72
CA GLY A 40 15.61 6.41 -5.78
C GLY A 40 16.72 5.61 -6.41
N GLU A 41 17.91 5.72 -5.83
CA GLU A 41 19.10 4.98 -6.29
C GLU A 41 19.15 3.57 -5.69
N TYR A 42 18.48 3.33 -4.55
CA TYR A 42 18.41 2.03 -3.85
C TYR A 42 19.77 1.34 -3.62
N GLY A 43 20.84 2.14 -3.49
CA GLY A 43 22.20 1.65 -3.36
C GLY A 43 22.93 1.41 -4.68
N GLU A 44 22.27 1.64 -5.83
CA GLU A 44 22.85 1.54 -7.16
C GLU A 44 23.42 2.88 -7.65
N LEU A 45 24.14 2.85 -8.79
CA LEU A 45 24.68 4.07 -9.43
C LEU A 45 23.66 4.83 -10.29
N THR A 46 22.53 4.19 -10.59
CA THR A 46 21.47 4.72 -11.44
C THR A 46 20.13 4.68 -10.70
N SER A 47 19.33 5.74 -10.87
CA SER A 47 18.03 5.83 -10.23
C SER A 47 17.03 4.89 -10.89
N THR A 48 16.14 4.32 -10.10
CA THR A 48 14.92 3.64 -10.55
C THR A 48 13.72 4.56 -10.35
N ASP A 49 13.03 4.84 -11.45
CA ASP A 49 11.81 5.63 -11.48
C ASP A 49 10.58 4.72 -11.55
N VAL A 50 9.65 4.91 -10.66
CA VAL A 50 8.41 4.12 -10.60
C VAL A 50 7.20 5.02 -10.69
N LEU A 51 6.35 4.76 -11.68
CA LEU A 51 5.05 5.39 -11.83
C LEU A 51 3.95 4.37 -11.59
N VAL A 52 3.00 4.68 -10.70
CA VAL A 52 1.91 3.79 -10.33
C VAL A 52 0.56 4.47 -10.50
N VAL A 53 -0.36 3.77 -11.15
CA VAL A 53 -1.78 4.13 -11.24
C VAL A 53 -2.60 3.04 -10.55
N PRO A 54 -2.91 3.18 -9.25
CA PRO A 54 -3.72 2.20 -8.53
C PRO A 54 -5.21 2.34 -8.88
N LEU A 55 -5.90 1.21 -9.01
CA LEU A 55 -7.35 1.12 -8.98
C LEU A 55 -7.75 0.34 -7.73
N SER A 56 -8.48 0.97 -6.81
CA SER A 56 -8.83 0.35 -5.54
C SER A 56 -10.32 0.47 -5.22
N ALA A 57 -10.81 -0.54 -4.50
CA ALA A 57 -12.14 -0.53 -3.90
C ALA A 57 -12.02 -0.80 -2.40
N LYS A 58 -12.69 0.00 -1.58
CA LYS A 58 -12.74 -0.15 -0.13
C LYS A 58 -14.19 -0.24 0.32
N ILE A 59 -14.53 -1.28 1.07
CA ILE A 59 -15.86 -1.52 1.62
C ILE A 59 -15.76 -1.47 3.13
N ARG A 60 -16.57 -0.64 3.78
CA ARG A 60 -16.71 -0.56 5.24
C ARG A 60 -18.12 -1.00 5.64
N THR A 61 -18.20 -1.95 6.56
CA THR A 61 -19.46 -2.48 7.09
C THR A 61 -19.31 -2.88 8.55
N GLY A 62 -20.01 -2.20 9.45
CA GLY A 62 -19.77 -2.32 10.89
C GLY A 62 -18.30 -1.99 11.22
N ASN A 63 -17.66 -2.88 11.96
CA ASN A 63 -16.26 -2.75 12.35
C ASN A 63 -15.26 -3.29 11.31
N TRP A 64 -15.75 -3.82 10.19
CA TRP A 64 -14.91 -4.38 9.14
C TRP A 64 -14.63 -3.38 8.02
N THR A 65 -13.39 -3.37 7.56
CA THR A 65 -12.94 -2.71 6.34
C THR A 65 -12.27 -3.72 5.44
N PHE A 66 -12.74 -3.86 4.21
CA PHE A 66 -12.11 -4.67 3.17
C PHE A 66 -11.58 -3.76 2.08
N LYS A 67 -10.37 -4.03 1.60
CA LYS A 67 -9.79 -3.29 0.48
C LYS A 67 -9.24 -4.27 -0.55
N ALA A 68 -9.40 -3.94 -1.82
CA ALA A 68 -8.76 -4.59 -2.96
C ALA A 68 -8.12 -3.51 -3.83
N SER A 69 -6.91 -3.76 -4.32
CA SER A 69 -6.16 -2.84 -5.16
C SER A 69 -5.43 -3.57 -6.27
N VAL A 70 -5.51 -3.05 -7.48
CA VAL A 70 -4.76 -3.52 -8.65
C VAL A 70 -4.02 -2.31 -9.22
N PRO A 71 -2.68 -2.28 -9.20
CA PRO A 71 -1.91 -1.19 -9.78
C PRO A 71 -1.62 -1.44 -11.26
N PHE A 72 -1.60 -0.39 -12.05
CA PHE A 72 -0.82 -0.33 -13.28
C PHE A 72 0.51 0.34 -12.94
N VAL A 73 1.61 -0.28 -13.32
CA VAL A 73 2.97 0.11 -12.94
C VAL A 73 3.78 0.38 -14.20
N ARG A 74 4.61 1.42 -14.16
CA ARG A 74 5.70 1.64 -15.09
C ARG A 74 6.98 1.82 -14.29
N VAL A 75 8.00 1.06 -14.67
CA VAL A 75 9.35 1.10 -14.10
C VAL A 75 10.33 1.53 -15.17
N ASP A 76 11.22 2.44 -14.80
CA ASP A 76 12.32 2.92 -15.64
C ASP A 76 13.59 2.92 -14.76
N GLY A 77 14.54 2.03 -15.04
CA GLY A 77 15.72 1.86 -14.21
C GLY A 77 16.57 0.66 -14.61
N PRO A 78 17.55 0.25 -13.81
CA PRO A 78 18.39 -0.92 -14.04
C PRO A 78 17.56 -2.18 -14.30
N GLY A 79 18.09 -3.10 -15.10
CA GLY A 79 17.38 -4.27 -15.60
C GLY A 79 16.91 -5.28 -14.55
N ASP A 80 17.46 -5.24 -13.36
CA ASP A 80 17.17 -6.09 -12.20
C ASP A 80 16.17 -5.48 -11.20
N ALA A 81 15.80 -4.21 -11.38
CA ALA A 81 14.84 -3.54 -10.51
C ALA A 81 13.46 -4.23 -10.55
N THR A 82 13.03 -4.78 -9.43
CA THR A 82 11.68 -5.34 -9.25
C THR A 82 10.87 -4.46 -8.31
N VAL A 83 9.71 -4.00 -8.77
CA VAL A 83 8.85 -3.11 -7.96
C VAL A 83 7.94 -3.92 -7.06
N VAL A 84 8.15 -3.78 -5.77
CA VAL A 84 7.27 -4.27 -4.73
C VAL A 84 6.47 -3.10 -4.17
N LEU A 85 5.24 -2.94 -4.63
CA LEU A 85 4.35 -1.92 -4.09
C LEU A 85 3.87 -2.34 -2.71
N ASP A 86 4.38 -1.70 -1.68
CA ASP A 86 3.82 -1.83 -0.34
C ASP A 86 2.67 -0.84 -0.15
N ASP A 87 1.44 -1.34 -0.31
CA ASP A 87 0.24 -0.63 0.11
C ASP A 87 0.09 -0.87 1.63
N ASN A 88 0.94 -0.25 2.43
CA ASN A 88 0.76 -0.20 3.87
C ASN A 88 -0.63 0.33 4.12
N GLY A 89 -1.56 -0.57 4.47
CA GLY A 89 -2.94 -0.23 4.71
C GLY A 89 -2.98 0.90 5.72
N GLY A 90 -3.05 2.13 5.21
CA GLY A 90 -3.05 3.31 6.03
C GLY A 90 -4.13 3.17 7.07
N GLY A 91 -3.76 3.26 8.32
CA GLY A 91 -4.67 3.45 9.42
C GLY A 91 -5.58 4.65 9.18
N ARG A 92 -6.43 4.98 10.10
CA ARG A 92 -7.45 6.04 9.98
C ARG A 92 -6.89 7.39 9.53
N GLY A 93 -5.60 7.66 9.78
CA GLY A 93 -4.90 8.88 9.43
C GLY A 93 -3.90 8.74 8.29
N GLY A 94 -3.57 7.52 7.84
CA GLY A 94 -2.50 7.30 6.88
C GLY A 94 -2.98 7.20 5.45
N ASN A 95 -2.39 8.00 4.58
CA ASN A 95 -2.33 7.73 3.16
C ASN A 95 -0.90 7.22 2.92
N SER A 96 -0.75 5.92 2.78
CA SER A 96 0.55 5.28 2.68
C SER A 96 1.32 5.80 1.48
N GLY A 97 2.56 6.17 1.69
CA GLY A 97 3.54 6.29 0.63
C GLY A 97 3.68 4.93 -0.06
N SER A 98 3.86 4.92 -1.36
CA SER A 98 4.24 3.74 -2.10
C SER A 98 5.74 3.57 -1.91
N GLY A 99 6.15 2.73 -0.95
CA GLY A 99 7.54 2.30 -0.87
C GLY A 99 7.76 1.18 -1.89
N SER A 100 8.79 1.24 -2.67
CA SER A 100 9.24 0.12 -3.50
C SER A 100 10.35 -0.62 -2.75
N ASP A 101 10.20 -1.94 -2.56
CA ASP A 101 11.32 -2.81 -2.19
C ASP A 101 11.95 -3.27 -3.50
N THR A 102 13.16 -2.83 -3.79
CA THR A 102 13.98 -3.47 -4.80
C THR A 102 14.89 -4.48 -4.09
N PRO A 103 14.92 -5.75 -4.48
CA PRO A 103 15.95 -6.65 -4.04
C PRO A 103 17.27 -6.22 -4.69
N ASN A 104 18.28 -5.91 -3.88
CA ASN A 104 19.64 -5.79 -4.38
C ASN A 104 20.14 -7.20 -4.67
N ASP A 105 20.18 -7.58 -5.92
CA ASP A 105 20.87 -8.77 -6.37
C ASP A 105 22.23 -8.35 -6.95
N ASP A 106 23.33 -8.75 -6.29
CA ASP A 106 24.71 -8.45 -6.65
C ASP A 106 25.19 -9.13 -7.96
N ASP A 107 24.28 -9.59 -8.81
CA ASP A 107 24.67 -10.13 -10.11
C ASP A 107 24.63 -9.04 -11.19
N ASP A 108 25.81 -8.47 -11.42
CA ASP A 108 26.19 -7.60 -12.55
C ASP A 108 25.62 -8.11 -13.88
N ILE A 109 24.39 -7.74 -14.20
CA ILE A 109 23.88 -7.79 -15.57
C ILE A 109 24.06 -6.41 -16.19
N ASP A 110 25.19 -6.28 -16.85
CA ASP A 110 25.67 -5.17 -17.68
C ASP A 110 24.55 -4.26 -18.23
N GLY A 111 24.34 -3.08 -17.59
CA GLY A 111 23.95 -1.82 -18.21
C GLY A 111 22.72 -1.77 -19.14
N ILE A 112 21.72 -2.62 -19.00
CA ILE A 112 20.48 -2.54 -19.80
C ILE A 112 19.43 -1.79 -18.99
N ASP A 113 19.19 -0.53 -19.33
CA ASP A 113 18.05 0.21 -18.81
C ASP A 113 16.75 -0.50 -19.21
N ARG A 114 15.91 -0.80 -18.23
CA ARG A 114 14.60 -1.40 -18.43
C ARG A 114 13.54 -0.30 -18.38
N ASN A 115 12.66 -0.29 -19.38
CA ASN A 115 11.46 0.55 -19.39
C ASN A 115 10.26 -0.36 -19.63
N GLU A 116 9.69 -0.87 -18.54
CA GLU A 116 8.59 -1.83 -18.58
C GLU A 116 7.32 -1.25 -17.98
N SER A 117 6.17 -1.68 -18.48
CA SER A 117 4.88 -1.27 -17.93
C SER A 117 3.82 -2.35 -18.05
N GLY A 118 2.91 -2.39 -17.11
CA GLY A 118 1.82 -3.37 -17.10
C GLY A 118 1.06 -3.39 -15.77
N ILE A 119 0.27 -4.43 -15.59
CA ILE A 119 -0.43 -4.67 -14.33
C ILE A 119 0.57 -5.25 -13.34
N GLY A 120 0.60 -4.68 -12.13
CA GLY A 120 1.37 -5.19 -11.00
C GLY A 120 0.59 -6.18 -10.14
N ASP A 121 1.16 -6.51 -8.98
CA ASP A 121 0.56 -7.44 -8.05
C ASP A 121 -0.68 -6.89 -7.37
N MET A 122 -1.76 -7.67 -7.38
CA MET A 122 -3.01 -7.35 -6.71
C MET A 122 -2.86 -7.53 -5.20
N SER A 123 -3.36 -6.57 -4.42
CA SER A 123 -3.45 -6.68 -2.97
C SER A 123 -4.88 -6.73 -2.46
N LEU A 124 -5.09 -7.58 -1.44
CA LEU A 124 -6.35 -7.68 -0.70
C LEU A 124 -6.07 -7.51 0.78
N SER A 125 -6.90 -6.77 1.49
CA SER A 125 -6.79 -6.65 2.95
C SER A 125 -8.14 -6.65 3.64
N ALA A 126 -8.12 -7.10 4.88
CA ALA A 126 -9.25 -7.04 5.80
C ALA A 126 -8.77 -6.47 7.14
N THR A 127 -9.46 -5.47 7.64
CA THR A 127 -9.18 -4.82 8.93
C THR A 127 -10.41 -4.92 9.82
N TYR A 128 -10.20 -5.28 11.07
CA TYR A 128 -11.22 -5.19 12.11
C TYR A 128 -10.85 -4.09 13.10
N SER A 129 -11.77 -3.15 13.32
CA SER A 129 -11.57 -1.97 14.17
C SER A 129 -12.30 -2.14 15.51
N PHE A 130 -11.55 -2.00 16.59
CA PHE A 130 -12.08 -1.84 17.95
C PHE A 130 -12.10 -0.35 18.27
N ASP A 131 -13.27 0.26 18.07
CA ASP A 131 -13.46 1.69 18.34
C ASP A 131 -13.82 1.94 19.78
N ARG A 132 -13.35 3.08 20.31
CA ARG A 132 -13.71 3.59 21.63
C ARG A 132 -13.47 2.56 22.73
N ILE A 133 -12.21 2.22 22.95
CA ILE A 133 -11.82 1.30 24.02
C ILE A 133 -12.17 1.95 25.36
N GLY A 134 -13.20 1.43 26.02
CA GLY A 134 -13.83 2.09 27.17
C GLY A 134 -14.52 3.40 26.75
N ASP A 135 -14.38 4.43 27.57
CA ASP A 135 -14.92 5.78 27.32
C ASP A 135 -13.90 6.70 26.62
N SER A 136 -12.82 6.13 26.08
CA SER A 136 -11.73 6.88 25.46
C SER A 136 -11.90 7.06 23.95
N SER A 137 -11.14 7.96 23.38
CA SER A 137 -10.98 8.10 21.91
C SER A 137 -9.97 7.11 21.34
N ALA A 138 -9.49 6.16 22.14
CA ALA A 138 -8.52 5.17 21.69
C ALA A 138 -9.18 4.09 20.83
N TYR A 139 -8.42 3.60 19.86
CA TYR A 139 -8.83 2.50 19.00
C TYR A 139 -7.70 1.48 18.81
N VAL A 140 -8.06 0.29 18.37
CA VAL A 140 -7.15 -0.74 17.90
C VAL A 140 -7.68 -1.28 16.57
N ASP A 141 -6.85 -1.29 15.55
CA ASP A 141 -7.13 -1.93 14.29
C ASP A 141 -6.25 -3.17 14.14
N LEU A 142 -6.84 -4.30 13.78
CA LEU A 142 -6.14 -5.54 13.43
C LEU A 142 -6.34 -5.82 11.95
N SER A 143 -5.25 -5.96 11.21
CA SER A 143 -5.29 -6.10 9.76
C SER A 143 -4.58 -7.37 9.29
N GLY A 144 -5.20 -8.04 8.34
CA GLY A 144 -4.58 -9.09 7.53
C GLY A 144 -4.54 -8.66 6.07
N ARG A 145 -3.44 -8.99 5.38
CA ARG A 145 -3.23 -8.64 3.98
C ARG A 145 -2.67 -9.85 3.22
N VAL A 146 -3.03 -9.93 1.95
CA VAL A 146 -2.41 -10.85 0.99
C VAL A 146 -2.10 -10.08 -0.29
N ARG A 147 -0.91 -10.30 -0.84
CA ARG A 147 -0.50 -9.87 -2.17
C ARG A 147 -0.42 -11.09 -3.07
N LEU A 148 -1.08 -11.00 -4.21
CA LEU A 148 -1.21 -12.09 -5.18
C LEU A 148 -0.29 -11.82 -6.38
N PRO A 149 0.44 -12.81 -6.90
CA PRO A 149 1.35 -12.66 -8.02
C PRO A 149 0.57 -12.52 -9.35
N THR A 150 0.00 -11.35 -9.58
CA THR A 150 -0.76 -11.04 -10.80
C THR A 150 0.04 -10.20 -11.78
N GLY A 151 1.14 -9.61 -11.33
CA GLY A 151 2.10 -8.88 -12.16
C GLY A 151 2.95 -9.84 -12.99
N ASP A 152 3.61 -9.29 -13.99
CA ASP A 152 4.55 -10.01 -14.86
C ASP A 152 5.94 -9.99 -14.20
N GLU A 153 6.37 -11.13 -13.61
CA GLU A 153 7.66 -11.25 -12.92
C GLU A 153 8.85 -11.08 -13.87
N ASP A 154 8.72 -11.57 -15.11
CA ASP A 154 9.78 -11.45 -16.12
C ASP A 154 10.04 -9.99 -16.52
N LYS A 155 9.07 -9.11 -16.24
CA LYS A 155 9.14 -7.66 -16.45
C LYS A 155 9.40 -6.85 -15.19
N GLY A 156 9.63 -7.48 -14.05
CA GLY A 156 9.79 -6.80 -12.78
C GLY A 156 8.53 -6.05 -12.29
N LEU A 157 7.34 -6.37 -12.85
CA LEU A 157 6.07 -5.72 -12.48
C LEU A 157 5.33 -6.46 -11.35
N GLY A 158 5.88 -7.57 -10.89
CA GLY A 158 5.38 -8.39 -9.78
C GLY A 158 6.46 -9.33 -9.30
N ILE A 159 6.24 -9.95 -8.13
CA ILE A 159 7.25 -10.78 -7.46
C ILE A 159 7.15 -12.25 -7.87
N GLY A 160 6.08 -12.67 -8.55
CA GLY A 160 5.88 -14.07 -8.92
C GLY A 160 5.43 -14.97 -7.78
N THR A 161 5.30 -14.46 -6.55
CA THR A 161 4.90 -15.24 -5.38
C THR A 161 3.87 -14.53 -4.51
N THR A 162 3.20 -15.28 -3.63
CA THR A 162 2.20 -14.72 -2.71
C THR A 162 2.86 -14.32 -1.40
N ASP A 163 2.63 -13.08 -0.97
CA ASP A 163 3.05 -12.56 0.32
C ASP A 163 1.85 -12.34 1.24
N TYR A 164 2.07 -12.46 2.55
CA TYR A 164 1.08 -12.20 3.58
C TYR A 164 1.59 -11.16 4.57
N GLY A 165 0.67 -10.44 5.19
CA GLY A 165 0.99 -9.49 6.25
C GLY A 165 -0.05 -9.54 7.36
N LEU A 166 0.41 -9.38 8.59
CA LEU A 166 -0.43 -9.16 9.75
C LEU A 166 0.05 -7.89 10.44
N SER A 167 -0.86 -7.01 10.80
CA SER A 167 -0.51 -5.78 11.52
C SER A 167 -1.56 -5.39 12.54
N SER A 168 -1.12 -4.62 13.51
CA SER A 168 -1.95 -3.94 14.49
C SER A 168 -1.61 -2.47 14.52
N GLU A 169 -2.62 -1.62 14.68
CA GLU A 169 -2.47 -0.18 14.87
C GLU A 169 -3.20 0.22 16.16
N PHE A 170 -2.54 1.01 16.98
CA PHE A 170 -3.06 1.59 18.20
C PHE A 170 -3.05 3.09 18.07
N GLY A 171 -4.18 3.74 18.32
CA GLY A 171 -4.22 5.16 18.13
C GLY A 171 -5.28 5.87 18.98
N ILE A 172 -5.26 7.18 18.85
CA ILE A 172 -6.25 8.09 19.40
C ILE A 172 -6.82 8.90 18.26
N ASP A 173 -8.15 8.92 18.13
CA ASP A 173 -8.88 9.67 17.11
C ASP A 173 -9.84 10.64 17.77
N LYS A 174 -9.60 11.95 17.58
CA LYS A 174 -10.40 13.05 18.10
C LYS A 174 -10.79 14.00 16.96
N ASP A 175 -11.79 14.84 17.20
CA ASP A 175 -12.31 15.76 16.17
C ASP A 175 -11.23 16.68 15.57
N GLY A 176 -10.28 17.14 16.39
CA GLY A 176 -9.19 18.04 15.96
C GLY A 176 -7.97 17.31 15.38
N GLY A 177 -7.93 15.99 15.42
CA GLY A 177 -6.80 15.19 14.96
C GLY A 177 -6.50 14.01 15.87
N GLY A 178 -5.43 13.30 15.57
CA GLY A 178 -5.05 12.10 16.29
C GLY A 178 -3.62 11.66 16.03
N GLY A 179 -3.30 10.48 16.52
CA GLY A 179 -2.00 9.86 16.27
C GLY A 179 -2.10 8.37 16.47
N PHE A 180 -1.15 7.66 15.89
CA PHE A 180 -1.09 6.20 15.94
C PHE A 180 0.33 5.69 16.03
N VAL A 181 0.45 4.46 16.48
CA VAL A 181 1.62 3.59 16.30
C VAL A 181 1.14 2.29 15.70
N SER A 182 1.89 1.75 14.74
CA SER A 182 1.59 0.49 14.10
C SER A 182 2.75 -0.48 14.23
N PHE A 183 2.43 -1.76 14.20
CA PHE A 183 3.39 -2.83 14.26
C PHE A 183 2.87 -4.04 13.48
N GLY A 184 3.73 -4.71 12.72
CA GLY A 184 3.31 -5.83 11.88
C GLY A 184 4.43 -6.79 11.55
N ARG A 185 4.02 -7.93 10.95
CA ARG A 185 4.92 -8.97 10.43
C ARG A 185 4.55 -9.26 8.99
N ARG A 186 5.57 -9.29 8.13
CA ARG A 186 5.46 -9.71 6.74
C ARG A 186 5.97 -11.13 6.61
N PHE A 187 5.26 -11.95 5.86
CA PHE A 187 5.61 -13.31 5.49
C PHE A 187 5.79 -13.35 3.98
N LEU A 188 7.02 -13.49 3.53
CA LEU A 188 7.41 -13.30 2.14
C LEU A 188 7.59 -14.65 1.46
N GLY A 189 6.96 -14.82 0.30
CA GLY A 189 7.16 -16.02 -0.51
C GLY A 189 8.55 -16.01 -1.15
N ASN A 190 9.15 -17.18 -1.31
CA ASN A 190 10.43 -17.35 -1.96
C ASN A 190 10.28 -17.41 -3.48
N VAL A 191 11.17 -16.75 -4.19
CA VAL A 191 11.29 -16.79 -5.65
C VAL A 191 12.53 -17.60 -6.02
N THR A 192 12.51 -18.27 -7.17
CA THR A 192 13.67 -19.01 -7.64
C THR A 192 14.85 -18.07 -7.88
N GLY A 193 15.96 -18.30 -7.20
CA GLY A 193 17.15 -17.46 -7.30
C GLY A 193 17.26 -16.36 -6.25
N LEU A 194 16.15 -15.98 -5.59
CA LEU A 194 16.13 -14.93 -4.57
C LEU A 194 15.53 -15.47 -3.26
N GLN A 195 16.32 -15.54 -2.20
CA GLN A 195 15.85 -15.87 -0.85
C GLN A 195 15.35 -14.58 -0.18
N ARG A 196 14.03 -14.54 0.04
CA ARG A 196 13.39 -13.44 0.76
C ARG A 196 13.12 -13.87 2.20
N GLU A 197 13.38 -12.97 3.12
CA GLU A 197 13.20 -13.20 4.54
C GLU A 197 11.95 -12.49 5.07
N ASP A 198 11.24 -13.19 5.96
CA ASP A 198 10.13 -12.59 6.70
C ASP A 198 10.65 -11.44 7.56
N GLY A 199 9.92 -10.32 7.57
CA GLY A 199 10.38 -9.11 8.27
C GLY A 199 9.32 -8.46 9.13
N TRP A 200 9.76 -7.69 10.11
CA TRP A 200 8.93 -6.80 10.90
C TRP A 200 8.72 -5.46 10.19
N GLN A 201 7.65 -4.79 10.56
CA GLN A 201 7.39 -3.43 10.14
C GLN A 201 6.80 -2.63 11.31
N ALA A 202 7.09 -1.34 11.37
CA ALA A 202 6.57 -0.45 12.38
C ALA A 202 6.34 0.94 11.79
N GLY A 203 5.35 1.65 12.30
CA GLY A 203 5.05 3.00 11.89
C GLY A 203 4.58 3.85 13.05
N VAL A 204 4.73 5.14 12.91
CA VAL A 204 4.16 6.14 13.82
C VAL A 204 3.74 7.35 13.04
N GLY A 205 2.61 7.92 13.40
CA GLY A 205 2.12 9.10 12.69
C GLY A 205 1.08 9.87 13.47
N GLY A 206 0.69 10.99 12.89
CA GLY A 206 -0.36 11.81 13.44
C GLY A 206 -0.99 12.68 12.38
N TRP A 207 -2.17 13.14 12.68
CA TRP A 207 -2.91 14.04 11.82
C TRP A 207 -3.57 15.15 12.63
N PHE A 208 -3.82 16.25 11.93
CA PHE A 208 -4.52 17.42 12.44
C PHE A 208 -5.59 17.81 11.42
N ASN A 209 -6.78 18.15 11.92
CA ASN A 209 -7.92 18.54 11.11
C ASN A 209 -8.18 20.05 11.27
N PRO A 210 -7.56 20.91 10.42
CA PRO A 210 -7.78 22.37 10.50
C PRO A 210 -9.21 22.76 10.16
N SER A 211 -9.96 21.89 9.51
CA SER A 211 -11.38 22.05 9.23
C SER A 211 -12.07 20.69 9.07
N GLU A 212 -13.41 20.67 9.06
CA GLU A 212 -14.21 19.46 8.79
C GLU A 212 -13.94 18.83 7.40
N ARG A 213 -13.31 19.58 6.51
CA ARG A 213 -13.04 19.16 5.13
C ARG A 213 -11.58 18.84 4.86
N THR A 214 -10.66 19.27 5.73
CA THR A 214 -9.23 19.15 5.49
C THR A 214 -8.55 18.41 6.63
N SER A 215 -7.73 17.44 6.30
CA SER A 215 -6.84 16.75 7.21
C SER A 215 -5.41 16.85 6.69
N LEU A 216 -4.48 17.14 7.58
CA LEU A 216 -3.05 17.17 7.32
C LEU A 216 -2.42 16.10 8.19
N GLY A 217 -1.48 15.33 7.66
CA GLY A 217 -0.81 14.33 8.47
C GLY A 217 0.64 14.15 8.08
N VAL A 218 1.39 13.59 9.02
CA VAL A 218 2.79 13.20 8.87
C VAL A 218 2.99 11.86 9.53
N GLY A 219 3.97 11.09 9.04
CA GLY A 219 4.33 9.84 9.66
C GLY A 219 5.73 9.40 9.28
N TYR A 220 6.14 8.34 9.94
CA TYR A 220 7.37 7.61 9.74
C TYR A 220 7.03 6.13 9.65
N ASP A 221 7.56 5.45 8.64
CA ASP A 221 7.46 4.02 8.44
C ASP A 221 8.87 3.41 8.39
N TRP A 222 9.01 2.26 9.02
CA TRP A 222 10.19 1.41 9.00
C TRP A 222 9.79 -0.02 8.73
N ARG A 223 10.60 -0.74 7.99
CA ARG A 223 10.45 -2.17 7.79
C ARG A 223 11.81 -2.85 7.75
N GLU A 224 11.85 -4.06 8.26
CA GLU A 224 13.01 -4.94 8.16
C GLU A 224 13.25 -5.29 6.68
N SER A 225 14.50 -5.36 6.26
CA SER A 225 14.86 -5.76 4.89
C SER A 225 14.23 -7.09 4.51
N SER A 226 13.93 -7.26 3.24
CA SER A 226 13.47 -8.54 2.68
C SER A 226 14.61 -9.50 2.34
N THR A 227 15.87 -9.09 2.52
CA THR A 227 17.07 -9.89 2.28
C THR A 227 17.96 -9.90 3.52
N ALA A 228 18.73 -10.99 3.71
CA ALA A 228 19.57 -11.19 4.91
C ALA A 228 20.67 -10.14 5.11
N THR A 229 21.11 -9.50 4.05
CA THR A 229 22.21 -8.52 4.05
C THR A 229 21.76 -7.10 3.71
N GLY A 230 20.47 -6.92 3.40
CA GLY A 230 19.93 -5.62 2.99
C GLY A 230 19.82 -4.62 4.14
N THR A 231 19.80 -3.35 3.80
CA THR A 231 19.48 -2.26 4.74
C THR A 231 17.97 -2.19 4.95
N ASP A 232 17.53 -1.91 6.17
CA ASP A 232 16.12 -1.76 6.52
C ASP A 232 15.55 -0.46 5.93
N PRO A 233 14.59 -0.49 5.01
CA PRO A 233 13.98 0.72 4.48
C PRO A 233 13.28 1.54 5.56
N ALA A 234 13.47 2.85 5.50
CA ALA A 234 12.82 3.80 6.39
C ALA A 234 12.47 5.09 5.65
N GLU A 235 11.26 5.60 5.85
CA GLU A 235 10.77 6.81 5.17
C GLU A 235 9.94 7.71 6.09
N ILE A 236 9.95 8.98 5.78
CA ILE A 236 8.99 9.95 6.32
C ILE A 236 8.01 10.34 5.23
N TYR A 237 6.78 10.58 5.61
CA TYR A 237 5.76 11.05 4.67
C TYR A 237 4.88 12.15 5.26
N ALA A 238 4.28 12.93 4.38
CA ALA A 238 3.26 13.91 4.72
C ALA A 238 2.12 13.82 3.71
N TYR A 239 0.91 14.16 4.15
CA TYR A 239 -0.25 14.20 3.27
C TYR A 239 -1.20 15.35 3.60
N VAL A 240 -1.97 15.71 2.58
CA VAL A 240 -3.14 16.60 2.67
C VAL A 240 -4.34 15.85 2.10
N SER A 241 -5.41 15.76 2.86
CA SER A 241 -6.67 15.15 2.45
C SER A 241 -7.77 16.20 2.45
N VAL A 242 -8.43 16.41 1.31
CA VAL A 242 -9.49 17.42 1.15
C VAL A 242 -10.79 16.77 0.70
N LYS A 243 -11.84 16.94 1.50
CA LYS A 243 -13.20 16.57 1.15
C LYS A 243 -13.79 17.65 0.22
N MET A 244 -13.79 17.38 -1.09
CA MET A 244 -14.30 18.29 -2.10
C MET A 244 -15.84 18.39 -2.07
N SER A 245 -16.50 17.27 -1.81
CA SER A 245 -17.96 17.16 -1.64
C SER A 245 -18.28 15.99 -0.70
N ASP A 246 -19.55 15.65 -0.51
CA ASP A 246 -19.93 14.48 0.28
C ASP A 246 -19.53 13.15 -0.37
N THR A 247 -19.32 13.16 -1.69
CA THR A 247 -18.96 11.98 -2.48
C THR A 247 -17.51 11.97 -2.96
N TRP A 248 -16.82 13.12 -2.97
CA TRP A 248 -15.47 13.23 -3.53
C TRP A 248 -14.45 13.70 -2.50
N ARG A 249 -13.31 13.04 -2.48
CA ARG A 249 -12.14 13.40 -1.69
C ARG A 249 -10.89 13.31 -2.57
N VAL A 250 -9.96 14.24 -2.35
CA VAL A 250 -8.63 14.24 -2.95
C VAL A 250 -7.61 14.12 -1.84
N ASN A 251 -6.65 13.21 -2.01
CA ASN A 251 -5.47 13.11 -1.17
C ASN A 251 -4.24 13.45 -2.02
N VAL A 252 -3.34 14.24 -1.46
CA VAL A 252 -2.01 14.51 -2.00
C VAL A 252 -1.00 14.11 -0.94
N ASN A 253 0.02 13.37 -1.33
CA ASN A 253 1.08 12.94 -0.43
C ASN A 253 2.45 13.15 -1.03
N ALA A 254 3.45 13.24 -0.17
CA ALA A 254 4.86 13.20 -0.51
C ALA A 254 5.60 12.38 0.55
N SER A 255 6.68 11.72 0.14
CA SER A 255 7.59 10.97 1.01
C SER A 255 9.04 11.25 0.68
N ALA A 256 9.91 10.97 1.65
CA ALA A 256 11.35 10.98 1.49
C ALA A 256 11.96 9.81 2.25
N GLY A 257 12.83 9.07 1.57
CA GLY A 257 13.64 8.01 2.17
C GLY A 257 14.65 8.57 3.14
N LEU A 258 14.99 7.76 4.13
CA LEU A 258 15.97 8.13 5.16
C LEU A 258 17.29 7.35 5.00
N ASN A 259 17.33 6.44 4.05
CA ASN A 259 18.51 5.65 3.70
C ASN A 259 18.39 5.11 2.26
N ASP A 260 19.48 4.52 1.77
CA ASP A 260 19.60 4.04 0.40
C ASP A 260 18.71 2.82 0.06
N ALA A 261 18.04 2.22 1.05
CA ALA A 261 17.09 1.14 0.83
C ALA A 261 15.64 1.64 0.58
N SER A 262 15.44 2.95 0.60
CA SER A 262 14.15 3.59 0.35
C SER A 262 14.25 4.47 -0.90
N ALA A 263 13.11 4.74 -1.55
CA ALA A 263 13.06 5.78 -2.57
C ALA A 263 13.54 7.11 -1.99
N ASP A 264 14.38 7.85 -2.71
CA ASP A 264 14.87 9.14 -2.26
C ASP A 264 13.72 10.11 -2.03
N TYR A 265 12.75 10.09 -2.94
CA TYR A 265 11.50 10.83 -2.79
C TYR A 265 10.34 10.17 -3.53
N GLY A 266 9.15 10.48 -3.06
CA GLY A 266 7.91 10.08 -3.70
C GLY A 266 6.86 11.17 -3.58
N ALA A 267 5.91 11.17 -4.52
CA ALA A 267 4.74 12.05 -4.46
C ALA A 267 3.55 11.38 -5.14
N GLY A 268 2.35 11.70 -4.68
CA GLY A 268 1.15 11.12 -5.26
C GLY A 268 -0.09 11.97 -5.08
N VAL A 269 -1.07 11.71 -5.94
CA VAL A 269 -2.42 12.23 -5.83
C VAL A 269 -3.41 11.09 -5.99
N THR A 270 -4.42 11.05 -5.12
CA THR A 270 -5.47 10.03 -5.15
C THR A 270 -6.84 10.70 -5.14
N LEU A 271 -7.68 10.33 -6.08
CA LEU A 271 -9.08 10.71 -6.13
C LEU A 271 -9.92 9.55 -5.58
N ILE A 272 -10.78 9.86 -4.62
CA ILE A 272 -11.66 8.89 -3.95
C ILE A 272 -13.10 9.31 -4.21
N TRP A 273 -13.87 8.40 -4.76
CA TRP A 273 -15.30 8.52 -4.92
C TRP A 273 -16.02 7.62 -3.93
N ARG A 274 -16.85 8.21 -3.09
CA ARG A 274 -17.72 7.50 -2.16
C ARG A 274 -19.07 7.24 -2.80
N ALA A 275 -19.38 5.97 -3.06
CA ALA A 275 -20.71 5.57 -3.43
C ALA A 275 -21.60 5.74 -2.20
N THR A 276 -22.60 6.61 -2.31
CA THR A 276 -23.65 6.75 -1.29
C THR A 276 -24.54 5.53 -1.36
N GLY A 277 -24.45 4.64 -0.38
CA GLY A 277 -25.47 3.62 -0.17
C GLY A 277 -26.81 4.29 0.16
N ARG A 278 -27.86 3.84 -0.49
CA ARG A 278 -29.25 4.17 -0.09
C ARG A 278 -29.63 3.31 1.09
#